data_c81c5ec37d9f237261294afc85fcbcc6
#
_entry.id   c81c5ec37d9f237261294afc85fcbcc6
#
_cell.length_a   1.000
_cell.length_b   1.000
_cell.length_c   1.000
_cell.angle_alpha   90.00
_cell.angle_beta   90.00
_cell.angle_gamma   90.00
#
_symmetry.space_group_name_H-M   'P 1'
#
loop_
_entity.id
_entity.type
_entity.pdbx_description
1 polymer ?
#
loop_
_entity_poly.entity_id
_entity_poly.type
_entity_poly.pdbx_seq_one_letter_code
_entity_poly.pdbx_strand_id
1 'polypeptide(L)'
;MRRARWLVTVGVLVIAACSSDHRKVLIIYSPHGKELLDYMEKGFEKAHPDIDVQWVDMGSQEVLERVRAEKPNPQADVWFGAPAEAFDRATRENLLQPYKPTWASAIDPEGREAHDNWYGTYLTPEVIGYNREAVKEADAPKDWDDLVDPKWKGKIVIRDPIQSGTMRAIFGAIMARSIAQTGKPDAGYEWLRKLDANTREYTLNPTILYQKLGRQEGVVTMWDMPDFATLEQRTRIPIKYVIPASGTPLLVDGIGIVRGSKHPKEAEMYYEYVTTPEAMIAAADSFLRIPARKDIPVSKLPPWIRDAMSQIKPMPVDREVMAAHLDEWMKYWDANIRNRGHEQ
;
A
#
# COMPACT_ATOMS: atom_id res chain seq x y z
N MET A 1 -53.11 29.83 -63.98
CA MET A 1 -53.32 28.71 -63.00
C MET A 1 -52.00 28.24 -62.51
N ARG A 2 -51.57 28.67 -61.24
CA ARG A 2 -50.31 28.26 -60.57
C ARG A 2 -50.66 27.22 -59.54
N ARG A 3 -50.15 26.00 -59.69
CA ARG A 3 -50.29 24.93 -58.67
C ARG A 3 -49.17 25.06 -57.65
N ALA A 4 -49.53 25.34 -56.39
CA ALA A 4 -48.64 25.31 -55.28
C ALA A 4 -48.39 23.85 -54.85
N ARG A 5 -47.09 23.44 -54.83
CA ARG A 5 -46.65 22.17 -54.28
C ARG A 5 -46.29 22.38 -52.79
N TRP A 6 -47.01 21.74 -51.91
CA TRP A 6 -46.67 21.65 -50.49
C TRP A 6 -45.63 20.52 -50.25
N LEU A 7 -44.45 20.90 -49.82
CA LEU A 7 -43.44 19.96 -49.35
C LEU A 7 -43.70 19.70 -47.86
N VAL A 8 -44.08 18.46 -47.50
CA VAL A 8 -44.18 18.00 -46.13
C VAL A 8 -42.82 17.50 -45.73
N THR A 9 -42.12 18.24 -44.85
CA THR A 9 -40.85 17.81 -44.27
C THR A 9 -41.16 16.96 -43.03
N VAL A 10 -40.98 15.65 -43.16
CA VAL A 10 -41.07 14.73 -42.01
C VAL A 10 -39.79 14.86 -41.20
N GLY A 11 -39.85 15.54 -40.07
CA GLY A 11 -38.75 15.61 -39.07
C GLY A 11 -38.67 14.28 -38.33
N VAL A 12 -37.59 13.53 -38.57
CA VAL A 12 -37.27 12.35 -37.76
C VAL A 12 -36.69 12.84 -36.42
N LEU A 13 -37.47 12.75 -35.34
CA LEU A 13 -37.00 12.95 -33.99
C LEU A 13 -36.13 11.73 -33.59
N VAL A 14 -34.81 11.89 -33.63
CA VAL A 14 -33.89 10.94 -33.00
C VAL A 14 -33.95 11.16 -31.50
N ILE A 15 -34.72 10.32 -30.80
CA ILE A 15 -34.66 10.24 -29.34
C ILE A 15 -33.34 9.57 -28.99
N ALA A 16 -32.33 10.36 -28.59
CA ALA A 16 -31.15 9.85 -27.94
C ALA A 16 -31.59 9.29 -26.60
N ALA A 17 -31.78 7.99 -26.53
CA ALA A 17 -31.92 7.29 -25.25
C ALA A 17 -30.58 7.40 -24.52
N CYS A 18 -30.48 8.36 -23.59
CA CYS A 18 -29.50 8.28 -22.53
C CYS A 18 -29.87 7.03 -21.72
N SER A 19 -29.17 5.92 -21.95
CA SER A 19 -29.24 4.79 -21.04
C SER A 19 -28.60 5.28 -19.72
N SER A 20 -29.42 5.63 -18.74
CA SER A 20 -28.93 5.76 -17.37
C SER A 20 -28.35 4.41 -16.98
N ASP A 21 -27.07 4.39 -16.62
CA ASP A 21 -26.47 3.19 -16.04
C ASP A 21 -27.22 2.91 -14.73
N HIS A 22 -27.93 1.79 -14.68
CA HIS A 22 -28.72 1.36 -13.51
C HIS A 22 -27.95 0.40 -12.63
N ARG A 23 -26.64 0.21 -12.90
CA ARG A 23 -25.79 -0.65 -12.07
C ARG A 23 -25.68 -0.08 -10.65
N LYS A 24 -25.52 -0.98 -9.68
CA LYS A 24 -25.22 -0.57 -8.30
C LYS A 24 -23.76 -0.10 -8.24
N VAL A 25 -23.55 1.11 -7.75
CA VAL A 25 -22.19 1.66 -7.62
C VAL A 25 -21.56 1.17 -6.33
N LEU A 26 -20.44 0.45 -6.44
CA LEU A 26 -19.62 -0.02 -5.32
C LEU A 26 -18.34 0.80 -5.24
N ILE A 27 -18.10 1.49 -4.12
CA ILE A 27 -16.97 2.41 -3.97
C ILE A 27 -15.86 1.79 -3.14
N ILE A 28 -14.66 1.73 -3.74
CA ILE A 28 -13.46 1.15 -3.15
C ILE A 28 -12.42 2.26 -2.87
N TYR A 29 -11.95 2.36 -1.62
CA TYR A 29 -10.79 3.20 -1.29
C TYR A 29 -9.54 2.32 -1.17
N SER A 30 -8.44 2.73 -1.82
CA SER A 30 -7.25 1.88 -1.90
C SER A 30 -5.96 2.65 -2.15
N PRO A 31 -4.82 2.21 -1.60
CA PRO A 31 -3.48 2.69 -1.98
C PRO A 31 -2.75 1.76 -2.97
N HIS A 32 -3.43 0.78 -3.55
CA HIS A 32 -2.77 -0.27 -4.36
C HIS A 32 -2.35 0.16 -5.77
N GLY A 33 -2.73 1.39 -6.18
CA GLY A 33 -2.41 1.92 -7.50
C GLY A 33 -3.36 1.46 -8.60
N LYS A 34 -3.42 2.30 -9.63
CA LYS A 34 -4.38 2.20 -10.73
C LYS A 34 -4.40 0.84 -11.42
N GLU A 35 -3.23 0.28 -11.73
CA GLU A 35 -3.12 -0.91 -12.57
C GLU A 35 -3.78 -2.13 -11.91
N LEU A 36 -3.54 -2.33 -10.61
CA LEU A 36 -4.18 -3.43 -9.87
C LEU A 36 -5.68 -3.17 -9.70
N LEU A 37 -6.07 -1.94 -9.41
CA LEU A 37 -7.47 -1.58 -9.20
C LEU A 37 -8.30 -1.73 -10.48
N ASP A 38 -7.80 -1.25 -11.63
CA ASP A 38 -8.40 -1.47 -12.95
C ASP A 38 -8.57 -2.97 -13.28
N TYR A 39 -7.57 -3.78 -12.93
CA TYR A 39 -7.62 -5.21 -13.18
C TYR A 39 -8.71 -5.89 -12.34
N MET A 40 -8.79 -5.56 -11.05
CA MET A 40 -9.79 -6.12 -10.13
C MET A 40 -11.20 -5.65 -10.49
N GLU A 41 -11.38 -4.37 -10.81
CA GLU A 41 -12.64 -3.80 -11.30
C GLU A 41 -13.16 -4.57 -12.52
N LYS A 42 -12.38 -4.61 -13.60
CA LYS A 42 -12.78 -5.26 -14.87
C LYS A 42 -13.10 -6.74 -14.70
N GLY A 43 -12.32 -7.42 -13.88
CA GLY A 43 -12.56 -8.82 -13.60
C GLY A 43 -13.83 -9.06 -12.79
N PHE A 44 -14.06 -8.25 -11.77
CA PHE A 44 -15.25 -8.31 -10.93
C PHE A 44 -16.52 -7.95 -11.71
N GLU A 45 -16.53 -6.86 -12.46
CA GLU A 45 -17.66 -6.43 -13.28
C GLU A 45 -18.02 -7.43 -14.38
N LYS A 46 -17.02 -8.12 -14.94
CA LYS A 46 -17.27 -9.21 -15.89
C LYS A 46 -18.04 -10.36 -15.23
N ALA A 47 -17.78 -10.64 -13.97
CA ALA A 47 -18.49 -11.69 -13.20
C ALA A 47 -19.84 -11.18 -12.66
N HIS A 48 -19.97 -9.86 -12.42
CA HIS A 48 -21.12 -9.21 -11.81
C HIS A 48 -21.52 -7.96 -12.62
N PRO A 49 -22.11 -8.11 -13.82
CA PRO A 49 -22.37 -7.01 -14.76
C PRO A 49 -23.42 -5.99 -14.29
N ASP A 50 -24.12 -6.27 -13.20
CA ASP A 50 -25.09 -5.40 -12.53
C ASP A 50 -24.45 -4.47 -11.47
N ILE A 51 -23.13 -4.59 -11.24
CA ILE A 51 -22.37 -3.75 -10.30
C ILE A 51 -21.36 -2.89 -11.10
N ASP A 52 -21.27 -1.61 -10.73
CA ASP A 52 -20.29 -0.63 -11.21
C ASP A 52 -19.26 -0.37 -10.12
N VAL A 53 -18.04 -0.83 -10.30
CA VAL A 53 -16.96 -0.62 -9.33
C VAL A 53 -16.27 0.70 -9.60
N GLN A 54 -16.30 1.59 -8.62
CA GLN A 54 -15.57 2.85 -8.67
C GLN A 54 -14.54 2.87 -7.56
N TRP A 55 -13.28 3.07 -7.91
CA TRP A 55 -12.21 3.12 -6.93
C TRP A 55 -11.56 4.51 -6.88
N VAL A 56 -11.05 4.84 -5.70
CA VAL A 56 -10.26 6.04 -5.47
C VAL A 56 -8.89 5.61 -4.95
N ASP A 57 -7.87 5.86 -5.76
CA ASP A 57 -6.47 5.61 -5.39
C ASP A 57 -5.92 6.79 -4.57
N MET A 58 -5.49 6.51 -3.34
CA MET A 58 -4.96 7.50 -2.41
C MET A 58 -4.03 6.84 -1.39
N GLY A 59 -3.16 7.62 -0.75
CA GLY A 59 -2.22 7.08 0.24
C GLY A 59 -2.91 6.43 1.46
N SER A 60 -2.26 5.42 2.08
CA SER A 60 -2.84 4.65 3.19
C SER A 60 -3.34 5.50 4.35
N GLN A 61 -2.61 6.57 4.73
CA GLN A 61 -3.05 7.48 5.79
C GLN A 61 -4.22 8.36 5.33
N GLU A 62 -4.24 8.75 4.07
CA GLU A 62 -5.34 9.52 3.47
C GLU A 62 -6.64 8.71 3.46
N VAL A 63 -6.58 7.41 3.14
CA VAL A 63 -7.75 6.50 3.25
C VAL A 63 -8.28 6.50 4.67
N LEU A 64 -7.41 6.30 5.67
CA LEU A 64 -7.82 6.28 7.08
C LEU A 64 -8.50 7.60 7.51
N GLU A 65 -7.87 8.73 7.19
CA GLU A 65 -8.43 10.05 7.53
C GLU A 65 -9.77 10.30 6.81
N ARG A 66 -9.89 9.88 5.56
CA ARG A 66 -11.10 10.04 4.79
C ARG A 66 -12.25 9.17 5.32
N VAL A 67 -12.01 7.88 5.58
CA VAL A 67 -13.02 6.99 6.18
C VAL A 67 -13.43 7.52 7.56
N ARG A 68 -12.50 8.08 8.34
CA ARG A 68 -12.78 8.72 9.62
C ARG A 68 -13.68 9.95 9.47
N ALA A 69 -13.35 10.84 8.55
CA ALA A 69 -14.10 12.07 8.29
C ALA A 69 -15.50 11.76 7.77
N GLU A 70 -15.65 10.70 6.98
CA GLU A 70 -16.90 10.26 6.38
C GLU A 70 -17.75 9.36 7.32
N LYS A 71 -17.29 9.05 8.54
CA LYS A 71 -18.00 8.18 9.49
C LYS A 71 -19.49 8.51 9.67
N PRO A 72 -19.94 9.79 9.70
CA PRO A 72 -21.38 10.12 9.81
C PRO A 72 -22.18 9.79 8.55
N ASN A 73 -21.53 9.72 7.37
CA ASN A 73 -22.13 9.40 6.08
C ASN A 73 -21.08 8.73 5.19
N PRO A 74 -20.81 7.42 5.39
CA PRO A 74 -19.78 6.69 4.64
C PRO A 74 -20.01 6.75 3.13
N GLN A 75 -18.94 7.00 2.39
CA GLN A 75 -18.96 7.02 0.93
C GLN A 75 -18.35 5.74 0.36
N ALA A 76 -17.31 5.20 0.99
CA ALA A 76 -16.70 3.94 0.60
C ALA A 76 -17.49 2.75 1.14
N ASP A 77 -17.50 1.66 0.36
CA ASP A 77 -18.04 0.37 0.76
C ASP A 77 -16.91 -0.56 1.25
N VAL A 78 -15.77 -0.56 0.54
CA VAL A 78 -14.60 -1.39 0.87
C VAL A 78 -13.35 -0.52 0.98
N TRP A 79 -12.54 -0.81 1.97
CA TRP A 79 -11.15 -0.36 2.05
C TRP A 79 -10.25 -1.53 1.70
N PHE A 80 -9.51 -1.43 0.58
CA PHE A 80 -8.65 -2.48 0.04
C PHE A 80 -7.20 -2.02 -0.04
N GLY A 81 -6.34 -2.58 0.81
CA GLY A 81 -4.93 -2.21 0.94
C GLY A 81 -4.67 -1.22 2.07
N ALA A 82 -3.49 -1.11 2.46
CA ALA A 82 -2.82 -0.41 3.55
C ALA A 82 -2.30 -1.39 4.61
N PRO A 83 -1.23 -1.01 5.32
CA PRO A 83 -0.69 -1.84 6.40
C PRO A 83 -1.70 -2.09 7.53
N ALA A 84 -1.57 -3.26 8.16
CA ALA A 84 -2.40 -3.73 9.27
C ALA A 84 -2.61 -2.69 10.39
N GLU A 85 -1.61 -1.86 10.67
CA GLU A 85 -1.69 -0.82 11.72
C GLU A 85 -2.77 0.22 11.43
N ALA A 86 -3.00 0.54 10.15
CA ALA A 86 -4.07 1.45 9.75
C ALA A 86 -5.45 0.80 9.96
N PHE A 87 -5.58 -0.48 9.67
CA PHE A 87 -6.78 -1.26 9.91
C PHE A 87 -7.06 -1.48 11.41
N ASP A 88 -6.02 -1.73 12.20
CA ASP A 88 -6.14 -1.82 13.67
C ASP A 88 -6.62 -0.49 14.28
N ARG A 89 -6.15 0.64 13.75
CA ARG A 89 -6.69 1.96 14.14
C ARG A 89 -8.13 2.13 13.74
N ALA A 90 -8.47 1.80 12.50
CA ALA A 90 -9.85 1.87 12.02
C ALA A 90 -10.80 0.99 12.85
N THR A 91 -10.35 -0.18 13.28
CA THR A 91 -11.08 -1.08 14.19
C THR A 91 -11.33 -0.43 15.55
N ARG A 92 -10.27 0.11 16.19
CA ARG A 92 -10.40 0.82 17.49
C ARG A 92 -11.34 2.02 17.41
N GLU A 93 -11.39 2.71 16.27
CA GLU A 93 -12.27 3.86 16.01
C GLU A 93 -13.66 3.46 15.53
N ASN A 94 -13.94 2.16 15.44
CA ASN A 94 -15.21 1.62 14.97
C ASN A 94 -15.60 2.13 13.57
N LEU A 95 -14.64 2.07 12.64
CA LEU A 95 -14.78 2.49 11.23
C LEU A 95 -15.07 1.31 10.29
N LEU A 96 -14.82 0.08 10.73
CA LEU A 96 -15.02 -1.13 9.95
C LEU A 96 -16.17 -1.97 10.52
N GLN A 97 -16.82 -2.73 9.68
CA GLN A 97 -17.80 -3.74 10.12
C GLN A 97 -17.21 -5.14 10.01
N PRO A 98 -17.49 -6.04 10.95
CA PRO A 98 -17.01 -7.41 10.89
C PRO A 98 -17.56 -8.14 9.65
N TYR A 99 -16.65 -8.84 8.98
CA TYR A 99 -16.99 -9.80 7.94
C TYR A 99 -15.99 -10.96 7.98
N LYS A 100 -16.48 -12.19 8.13
CA LYS A 100 -15.65 -13.39 8.13
C LYS A 100 -15.66 -14.01 6.74
N PRO A 101 -14.58 -13.89 5.96
CA PRO A 101 -14.53 -14.45 4.61
C PRO A 101 -14.49 -15.98 4.64
N THR A 102 -14.87 -16.60 3.54
CA THR A 102 -14.92 -18.07 3.39
C THR A 102 -13.55 -18.72 3.60
N TRP A 103 -12.48 -18.00 3.35
CA TRP A 103 -11.07 -18.40 3.45
C TRP A 103 -10.37 -17.95 4.74
N ALA A 104 -11.10 -17.49 5.76
CA ALA A 104 -10.54 -16.94 7.00
C ALA A 104 -9.50 -17.84 7.68
N SER A 105 -9.63 -19.17 7.54
CA SER A 105 -8.68 -20.14 8.09
C SER A 105 -7.34 -20.22 7.34
N ALA A 106 -7.25 -19.62 6.16
CA ALA A 106 -6.05 -19.61 5.33
C ALA A 106 -5.08 -18.47 5.69
N ILE A 107 -5.44 -17.61 6.64
CA ILE A 107 -4.62 -16.50 7.12
C ILE A 107 -4.15 -16.79 8.55
N ASP A 108 -2.87 -16.48 8.81
CA ASP A 108 -2.33 -16.55 10.16
C ASP A 108 -3.07 -15.60 11.12
N PRO A 109 -3.10 -15.91 12.42
CA PRO A 109 -3.66 -15.02 13.42
C PRO A 109 -3.07 -13.60 13.37
N GLU A 110 -1.78 -13.47 13.08
CA GLU A 110 -1.08 -12.19 12.96
C GLU A 110 -1.49 -11.40 11.70
N GLY A 111 -2.05 -12.07 10.72
CA GLY A 111 -2.50 -11.47 9.45
C GLY A 111 -3.96 -11.05 9.46
N ARG A 112 -4.63 -11.01 10.61
CA ARG A 112 -6.05 -10.63 10.72
C ARG A 112 -6.38 -10.01 12.06
N GLU A 113 -7.54 -9.37 12.14
CA GLU A 113 -8.07 -8.88 13.40
C GLU A 113 -8.97 -9.95 14.08
N ALA A 114 -8.95 -10.00 15.42
CA ALA A 114 -9.56 -11.06 16.21
C ALA A 114 -11.10 -11.13 16.12
N HIS A 115 -11.75 -10.01 15.78
CA HIS A 115 -13.21 -9.88 15.69
C HIS A 115 -13.69 -9.72 14.24
N ASP A 116 -12.89 -10.19 13.26
CA ASP A 116 -13.23 -10.23 11.84
C ASP A 116 -13.43 -8.84 11.18
N ASN A 117 -12.85 -7.75 11.73
CA ASN A 117 -12.98 -6.41 11.15
C ASN A 117 -12.13 -6.24 9.88
N TRP A 118 -11.00 -6.96 9.77
CA TRP A 118 -10.17 -6.97 8.57
C TRP A 118 -9.36 -8.26 8.46
N TYR A 119 -8.92 -8.58 7.23
CA TYR A 119 -8.05 -9.70 6.92
C TYR A 119 -6.93 -9.27 5.98
N GLY A 120 -5.77 -9.91 6.10
CA GLY A 120 -4.63 -9.71 5.23
C GLY A 120 -4.86 -10.23 3.81
N THR A 121 -4.42 -9.46 2.86
CA THR A 121 -4.48 -9.81 1.43
C THR A 121 -3.11 -10.10 0.86
N TYR A 122 -2.16 -9.19 1.07
CA TYR A 122 -0.80 -9.31 0.55
C TYR A 122 0.24 -9.11 1.64
N LEU A 123 1.41 -9.71 1.41
CA LEU A 123 2.62 -9.48 2.21
C LEU A 123 3.50 -8.49 1.45
N THR A 124 3.95 -7.46 2.15
CA THR A 124 4.78 -6.41 1.59
C THR A 124 6.09 -6.33 2.37
N PRO A 125 7.15 -6.98 1.88
CA PRO A 125 8.48 -6.87 2.49
C PRO A 125 9.06 -5.48 2.24
N GLU A 126 9.63 -4.87 3.28
CA GLU A 126 10.30 -3.58 3.19
C GLU A 126 11.80 -3.79 2.93
N VAL A 127 12.34 -3.04 1.98
CA VAL A 127 13.70 -3.24 1.48
C VAL A 127 14.46 -1.93 1.30
N ILE A 128 15.75 -2.02 1.07
CA ILE A 128 16.59 -0.87 0.74
C ILE A 128 16.73 -0.80 -0.79
N GLY A 129 16.31 0.32 -1.38
CA GLY A 129 16.47 0.59 -2.81
C GLY A 129 17.67 1.47 -3.11
N TYR A 130 18.32 1.25 -4.26
CA TYR A 130 19.40 2.11 -4.72
C TYR A 130 19.43 2.24 -6.24
N ASN A 131 19.95 3.37 -6.72
CA ASN A 131 20.19 3.58 -8.14
C ASN A 131 21.50 2.86 -8.54
N ARG A 132 21.41 1.80 -9.38
CA ARG A 132 22.53 0.95 -9.78
C ARG A 132 23.56 1.61 -10.71
N GLU A 133 23.21 2.75 -11.30
CA GLU A 133 24.16 3.54 -12.12
C GLU A 133 25.00 4.49 -11.26
N ALA A 134 24.45 4.90 -10.09
CA ALA A 134 25.14 5.78 -9.15
C ALA A 134 25.88 5.02 -8.05
N VAL A 135 25.39 3.83 -7.66
CA VAL A 135 25.93 3.02 -6.58
C VAL A 135 26.22 1.62 -7.11
N LYS A 136 27.49 1.20 -7.03
CA LYS A 136 27.87 -0.17 -7.39
C LYS A 136 27.29 -1.15 -6.38
N GLU A 137 26.95 -2.35 -6.80
CA GLU A 137 26.38 -3.40 -5.96
C GLU A 137 27.24 -3.72 -4.73
N ALA A 138 28.57 -3.71 -4.89
CA ALA A 138 29.52 -3.93 -3.79
C ALA A 138 29.48 -2.84 -2.71
N ASP A 139 29.11 -1.61 -3.09
CA ASP A 139 29.08 -0.42 -2.23
C ASP A 139 27.67 -0.12 -1.69
N ALA A 140 26.64 -0.81 -2.21
CA ALA A 140 25.24 -0.64 -1.80
C ALA A 140 25.06 -1.00 -0.32
N PRO A 141 24.10 -0.34 0.39
CA PRO A 141 23.74 -0.72 1.75
C PRO A 141 23.27 -2.18 1.76
N LYS A 142 23.71 -2.96 2.76
CA LYS A 142 23.31 -4.38 2.93
C LYS A 142 22.37 -4.60 4.08
N ASP A 143 22.27 -3.61 4.97
CA ASP A 143 21.41 -3.65 6.16
C ASP A 143 20.93 -2.25 6.53
N TRP A 144 19.91 -2.19 7.40
CA TRP A 144 19.32 -0.94 7.88
C TRP A 144 20.35 -0.01 8.47
N ASP A 145 21.30 -0.54 9.26
CA ASP A 145 22.30 0.27 9.95
C ASP A 145 23.34 0.87 9.00
N ASP A 146 23.48 0.35 7.78
CA ASP A 146 24.33 0.96 6.76
C ASP A 146 23.76 2.31 6.27
N LEU A 147 22.43 2.53 6.41
CA LEU A 147 21.80 3.79 5.98
C LEU A 147 22.19 4.99 6.85
N VAL A 148 22.67 4.74 8.06
CA VAL A 148 23.12 5.78 8.99
C VAL A 148 24.63 6.05 8.92
N ASP A 149 25.35 5.38 7.99
CA ASP A 149 26.74 5.69 7.68
C ASP A 149 26.85 7.10 7.06
N PRO A 150 27.72 7.99 7.58
CA PRO A 150 27.93 9.34 7.03
C PRO A 150 28.31 9.40 5.54
N LYS A 151 28.76 8.30 4.91
CA LYS A 151 29.02 8.23 3.47
C LYS A 151 27.77 8.54 2.62
N TRP A 152 26.58 8.40 3.22
CA TRP A 152 25.32 8.66 2.58
C TRP A 152 24.77 10.08 2.82
N LYS A 153 25.52 10.98 3.48
CA LYS A 153 25.09 12.34 3.76
C LYS A 153 24.58 13.04 2.49
N GLY A 154 23.32 13.49 2.51
CA GLY A 154 22.62 14.16 1.41
C GLY A 154 22.35 13.27 0.18
N LYS A 155 22.46 11.94 0.30
CA LYS A 155 22.26 10.99 -0.80
C LYS A 155 21.01 10.13 -0.66
N ILE A 156 20.35 10.17 0.50
CA ILE A 156 19.12 9.42 0.75
C ILE A 156 17.91 10.29 0.42
N VAL A 157 16.93 9.75 -0.28
CA VAL A 157 15.59 10.33 -0.42
C VAL A 157 14.58 9.32 0.09
N ILE A 158 13.64 9.78 0.91
CA ILE A 158 12.61 8.91 1.49
C ILE A 158 11.24 9.54 1.27
N ARG A 159 10.22 8.72 1.24
CA ARG A 159 8.86 9.21 1.30
C ARG A 159 8.53 9.72 2.72
N ASP A 160 7.74 10.80 2.80
CA ASP A 160 7.33 11.40 4.07
C ASP A 160 6.63 10.37 4.98
N PRO A 161 7.21 10.04 6.16
CA PRO A 161 6.65 9.05 7.08
C PRO A 161 5.30 9.46 7.69
N ILE A 162 4.97 10.76 7.70
CA ILE A 162 3.68 11.21 8.23
C ILE A 162 2.54 10.80 7.29
N GLN A 163 2.80 10.76 5.98
CA GLN A 163 1.79 10.46 4.96
C GLN A 163 1.82 9.00 4.48
N SER A 164 2.95 8.31 4.68
CA SER A 164 3.19 6.97 4.17
C SER A 164 3.01 5.89 5.23
N GLY A 165 2.09 4.95 5.00
CA GLY A 165 1.96 3.75 5.85
C GLY A 165 3.23 2.91 5.85
N THR A 166 3.83 2.65 4.69
CA THR A 166 5.11 1.95 4.52
C THR A 166 6.23 2.58 5.36
N MET A 167 6.46 3.88 5.20
CA MET A 167 7.53 4.54 5.96
C MET A 167 7.26 4.60 7.46
N ARG A 168 5.99 4.77 7.85
CA ARG A 168 5.60 4.65 9.28
C ARG A 168 5.96 3.29 9.83
N ALA A 169 5.68 2.24 9.08
CA ALA A 169 5.97 0.87 9.52
C ALA A 169 7.48 0.59 9.60
N ILE A 170 8.27 1.08 8.64
CA ILE A 170 9.74 0.97 8.70
C ILE A 170 10.28 1.71 9.93
N PHE A 171 9.88 2.97 10.14
CA PHE A 171 10.32 3.76 11.29
C PHE A 171 9.87 3.11 12.61
N GLY A 172 8.63 2.65 12.66
CA GLY A 172 8.09 1.91 13.79
C GLY A 172 8.86 0.63 14.11
N ALA A 173 9.25 -0.13 13.08
CA ALA A 173 10.05 -1.34 13.26
C ALA A 173 11.44 -1.03 13.83
N ILE A 174 12.09 0.06 13.39
CA ILE A 174 13.36 0.54 13.96
C ILE A 174 13.19 0.94 15.45
N MET A 175 12.10 1.65 15.77
CA MET A 175 11.79 2.03 17.15
C MET A 175 11.48 0.81 18.03
N ALA A 176 10.68 -0.13 17.53
CA ALA A 176 10.36 -1.38 18.24
C ALA A 176 11.62 -2.23 18.46
N ARG A 177 12.51 -2.32 17.47
CA ARG A 177 13.83 -2.97 17.59
C ARG A 177 14.65 -2.34 18.73
N SER A 178 14.68 -1.02 18.83
CA SER A 178 15.37 -0.30 19.91
C SER A 178 14.81 -0.68 21.28
N ILE A 179 13.50 -0.70 21.43
CA ILE A 179 12.84 -1.08 22.70
C ILE A 179 13.13 -2.54 23.04
N ALA A 180 13.06 -3.45 22.08
CA ALA A 180 13.36 -4.87 22.28
C ALA A 180 14.81 -5.09 22.76
N GLN A 181 15.75 -4.29 22.26
CA GLN A 181 17.18 -4.41 22.60
C GLN A 181 17.58 -3.70 23.90
N THR A 182 16.96 -2.56 24.20
CA THR A 182 17.43 -1.65 25.27
C THR A 182 16.38 -1.33 26.32
N GLY A 183 15.14 -1.72 26.11
CA GLY A 183 13.99 -1.34 26.93
C GLY A 183 13.53 0.11 26.75
N LYS A 184 14.15 0.88 25.81
CA LYS A 184 13.90 2.33 25.64
C LYS A 184 13.89 2.72 24.15
N PRO A 185 13.20 3.80 23.76
CA PRO A 185 13.17 4.30 22.39
C PRO A 185 14.41 5.11 21.97
N ASP A 186 15.29 5.47 22.91
CA ASP A 186 16.38 6.44 22.68
C ASP A 186 17.30 6.06 21.53
N ALA A 187 17.72 4.80 21.46
CA ALA A 187 18.59 4.31 20.39
C ALA A 187 17.89 4.36 19.02
N GLY A 188 16.57 4.15 18.98
CA GLY A 188 15.76 4.30 17.77
C GLY A 188 15.70 5.75 17.30
N TYR A 189 15.48 6.70 18.23
CA TYR A 189 15.52 8.12 17.89
C TYR A 189 16.92 8.56 17.43
N GLU A 190 17.98 8.05 18.02
CA GLU A 190 19.34 8.35 17.59
C GLU A 190 19.62 7.82 16.17
N TRP A 191 19.14 6.60 15.88
CA TRP A 191 19.20 6.04 14.54
C TRP A 191 18.45 6.92 13.52
N LEU A 192 17.23 7.38 13.87
CA LEU A 192 16.44 8.27 13.02
C LEU A 192 17.09 9.64 12.83
N ARG A 193 17.80 10.20 13.82
CA ARG A 193 18.57 11.44 13.66
C ARG A 193 19.72 11.27 12.67
N LYS A 194 20.45 10.16 12.74
CA LYS A 194 21.52 9.86 11.78
C LYS A 194 20.99 9.65 10.39
N LEU A 195 19.83 8.99 10.27
CA LEU A 195 19.15 8.85 8.98
C LEU A 195 18.73 10.22 8.42
N ASP A 196 18.16 11.10 9.25
CA ASP A 196 17.75 12.45 8.85
C ASP A 196 18.95 13.26 8.35
N ALA A 197 20.11 13.16 9.02
CA ALA A 197 21.35 13.81 8.58
C ALA A 197 21.85 13.32 7.21
N ASN A 198 21.52 12.08 6.83
CA ASN A 198 21.83 11.52 5.53
C ASN A 198 20.73 11.76 4.48
N THR A 199 19.52 12.12 4.93
CA THR A 199 18.35 12.32 4.08
C THR A 199 18.39 13.69 3.44
N ARG A 200 18.37 13.72 2.12
CA ARG A 200 18.30 14.96 1.33
C ARG A 200 16.91 15.57 1.32
N GLU A 201 15.88 14.72 1.24
CA GLU A 201 14.50 15.17 1.08
C GLU A 201 13.50 14.08 1.48
N TYR A 202 12.36 14.54 2.03
CA TYR A 202 11.16 13.74 2.27
C TYR A 202 10.13 14.04 1.19
N THR A 203 9.83 13.06 0.32
CA THR A 203 8.95 13.23 -0.84
C THR A 203 7.48 12.98 -0.50
N LEU A 204 6.57 13.71 -1.17
CA LEU A 204 5.13 13.64 -0.86
C LEU A 204 4.44 12.38 -1.39
N ASN A 205 4.95 11.77 -2.47
CA ASN A 205 4.34 10.58 -3.07
C ASN A 205 5.39 9.66 -3.72
N PRO A 206 5.05 8.38 -4.01
CA PRO A 206 5.98 7.43 -4.59
C PRO A 206 6.51 7.84 -5.97
N THR A 207 5.67 8.45 -6.82
CA THR A 207 6.08 8.86 -8.17
C THR A 207 7.24 9.86 -8.11
N ILE A 208 7.18 10.85 -7.21
CA ILE A 208 8.27 11.81 -6.99
C ILE A 208 9.52 11.09 -6.46
N LEU A 209 9.36 10.15 -5.53
CA LEU A 209 10.47 9.34 -5.02
C LEU A 209 11.21 8.62 -6.16
N TYR A 210 10.48 7.92 -7.03
CA TYR A 210 11.06 7.17 -8.14
C TYR A 210 11.74 8.07 -9.17
N GLN A 211 11.13 9.23 -9.48
CA GLN A 211 11.73 10.21 -10.39
C GLN A 211 13.04 10.75 -9.84
N LYS A 212 13.11 11.07 -8.54
CA LYS A 212 14.33 11.57 -7.90
C LYS A 212 15.43 10.52 -7.87
N LEU A 213 15.10 9.29 -7.54
CA LEU A 213 16.04 8.16 -7.62
C LEU A 213 16.55 7.97 -9.06
N GLY A 214 15.66 8.01 -10.06
CA GLY A 214 16.05 7.87 -11.47
C GLY A 214 16.96 9.00 -11.96
N ARG A 215 16.77 10.23 -11.46
CA ARG A 215 17.59 11.41 -11.79
C ARG A 215 18.84 11.55 -10.91
N GLN A 216 19.08 10.61 -9.98
CA GLN A 216 20.18 10.66 -9.02
C GLN A 216 20.16 11.91 -8.11
N GLU A 217 18.98 12.48 -7.89
CA GLU A 217 18.76 13.55 -6.90
C GLU A 217 18.84 13.00 -5.47
N GLY A 218 18.71 11.72 -5.32
CA GLY A 218 19.12 10.86 -4.23
C GLY A 218 19.42 9.49 -4.83
N VAL A 219 20.30 8.70 -4.22
CA VAL A 219 20.76 7.45 -4.82
C VAL A 219 20.43 6.21 -4.01
N VAL A 220 19.95 6.41 -2.77
CA VAL A 220 19.50 5.36 -1.84
C VAL A 220 18.18 5.75 -1.24
N THR A 221 17.35 4.76 -0.95
CA THR A 221 16.07 4.90 -0.26
C THR A 221 15.71 3.63 0.50
N MET A 222 14.59 3.65 1.20
CA MET A 222 13.89 2.48 1.74
C MET A 222 12.44 2.51 1.30
N TRP A 223 11.91 1.37 0.87
CA TRP A 223 10.54 1.26 0.35
C TRP A 223 10.12 -0.21 0.24
N ASP A 224 8.92 -0.46 -0.26
CA ASP A 224 8.42 -1.80 -0.46
C ASP A 224 9.05 -2.53 -1.67
N MET A 225 9.26 -3.82 -1.51
CA MET A 225 9.87 -4.67 -2.52
C MET A 225 9.01 -4.81 -3.80
N PRO A 226 7.69 -4.96 -3.74
CA PRO A 226 6.85 -5.07 -4.93
C PRO A 226 6.99 -3.90 -5.89
N ASP A 227 7.05 -2.67 -5.38
CA ASP A 227 7.22 -1.49 -6.21
C ASP A 227 8.60 -1.45 -6.87
N PHE A 228 9.68 -1.78 -6.13
CA PHE A 228 11.02 -1.86 -6.73
C PHE A 228 11.13 -2.97 -7.75
N ALA A 229 10.54 -4.14 -7.50
CA ALA A 229 10.50 -5.21 -8.48
C ALA A 229 9.73 -4.78 -9.75
N THR A 230 8.64 -4.01 -9.59
CA THR A 230 7.89 -3.44 -10.71
C THR A 230 8.73 -2.41 -11.48
N LEU A 231 9.44 -1.51 -10.79
CA LEU A 231 10.30 -0.52 -11.42
C LEU A 231 11.44 -1.19 -12.20
N GLU A 232 12.09 -2.20 -11.63
CA GLU A 232 13.18 -2.94 -12.27
C GLU A 232 12.70 -3.67 -13.54
N GLN A 233 11.53 -4.31 -13.49
CA GLN A 233 11.03 -5.14 -14.58
C GLN A 233 10.32 -4.34 -15.69
N ARG A 234 9.66 -3.23 -15.37
CA ARG A 234 8.72 -2.56 -16.27
C ARG A 234 9.09 -1.13 -16.65
N THR A 235 10.09 -0.56 -16.00
CA THR A 235 10.51 0.82 -16.27
C THR A 235 11.97 0.88 -16.68
N ARG A 236 12.42 2.08 -17.14
CA ARG A 236 13.82 2.35 -17.41
C ARG A 236 14.54 2.99 -16.22
N ILE A 237 13.89 3.10 -15.07
CA ILE A 237 14.49 3.64 -13.87
C ILE A 237 15.51 2.62 -13.35
N PRO A 238 16.80 2.98 -13.20
CA PRO A 238 17.87 2.03 -12.88
C PRO A 238 17.93 1.70 -11.39
N ILE A 239 16.82 1.20 -10.84
CA ILE A 239 16.67 0.82 -9.43
C ILE A 239 17.03 -0.66 -9.27
N LYS A 240 17.74 -0.97 -8.19
CA LYS A 240 17.82 -2.30 -7.58
C LYS A 240 17.46 -2.21 -6.11
N TYR A 241 17.16 -3.35 -5.51
CA TYR A 241 16.92 -3.43 -4.08
C TYR A 241 17.77 -4.49 -3.40
N VAL A 242 17.92 -4.35 -2.09
CA VAL A 242 18.61 -5.28 -1.20
C VAL A 242 17.65 -5.66 -0.09
N ILE A 243 17.49 -6.95 0.17
CA ILE A 243 16.78 -7.48 1.34
C ILE A 243 17.73 -7.36 2.53
N PRO A 244 17.39 -6.60 3.58
CA PRO A 244 18.29 -6.37 4.71
C PRO A 244 18.68 -7.65 5.45
N ALA A 245 19.95 -7.81 5.75
CA ALA A 245 20.52 -9.04 6.32
C ALA A 245 20.04 -9.33 7.75
N SER A 246 19.78 -8.28 8.56
CA SER A 246 19.28 -8.40 9.93
C SER A 246 17.77 -8.74 10.01
N GLY A 247 17.08 -8.71 8.88
CA GLY A 247 15.66 -8.96 8.77
C GLY A 247 14.91 -7.77 8.20
N THR A 248 13.72 -8.06 7.68
CA THR A 248 12.89 -7.07 7.00
C THR A 248 11.53 -6.95 7.68
N PRO A 249 11.00 -5.74 7.91
CA PRO A 249 9.60 -5.57 8.27
C PRO A 249 8.74 -6.19 7.16
N LEU A 250 7.89 -7.14 7.55
CA LEU A 250 6.96 -7.80 6.63
C LEU A 250 5.57 -7.27 6.93
N LEU A 251 5.13 -6.30 6.16
CA LEU A 251 3.81 -5.72 6.33
C LEU A 251 2.74 -6.67 5.80
N VAL A 252 1.58 -6.63 6.44
CA VAL A 252 0.37 -7.28 5.95
C VAL A 252 -0.56 -6.19 5.48
N ASP A 253 -0.85 -6.14 4.19
CA ASP A 253 -1.89 -5.27 3.64
C ASP A 253 -3.25 -5.87 3.87
N GLY A 254 -4.18 -5.08 4.41
CA GLY A 254 -5.50 -5.54 4.78
C GLY A 254 -6.59 -5.26 3.75
N ILE A 255 -7.74 -5.88 3.98
CA ILE A 255 -9.02 -5.52 3.37
C ILE A 255 -10.10 -5.52 4.46
N GLY A 256 -11.02 -4.56 4.41
CA GLY A 256 -12.13 -4.46 5.35
C GLY A 256 -13.33 -3.78 4.70
N ILE A 257 -14.53 -4.10 5.21
CA ILE A 257 -15.77 -3.42 4.80
C ILE A 257 -15.95 -2.19 5.68
N VAL A 258 -16.21 -1.04 5.06
CA VAL A 258 -16.43 0.20 5.80
C VAL A 258 -17.76 0.13 6.56
N ARG A 259 -17.75 0.52 7.83
CA ARG A 259 -18.96 0.52 8.65
C ARG A 259 -19.97 1.52 8.12
N GLY A 260 -21.19 1.04 7.89
CA GLY A 260 -22.24 1.85 7.28
C GLY A 260 -22.19 1.90 5.75
N SER A 261 -21.45 0.99 5.12
CA SER A 261 -21.51 0.73 3.67
C SER A 261 -22.98 0.70 3.20
N LYS A 262 -23.24 1.35 2.07
CA LYS A 262 -24.57 1.39 1.45
C LYS A 262 -24.89 0.10 0.66
N HIS A 263 -23.84 -0.67 0.34
CA HIS A 263 -23.90 -1.88 -0.48
C HIS A 263 -23.16 -3.05 0.18
N PRO A 264 -23.55 -3.44 1.43
CA PRO A 264 -22.76 -4.42 2.21
C PRO A 264 -22.66 -5.80 1.53
N LYS A 265 -23.69 -6.25 0.80
CA LYS A 265 -23.66 -7.53 0.08
C LYS A 265 -22.69 -7.49 -1.11
N GLU A 266 -22.72 -6.42 -1.88
CA GLU A 266 -21.84 -6.20 -3.00
C GLU A 266 -20.38 -6.01 -2.51
N ALA A 267 -20.20 -5.37 -1.35
CA ALA A 267 -18.91 -5.27 -0.68
C ALA A 267 -18.34 -6.64 -0.28
N GLU A 268 -19.17 -7.52 0.30
CA GLU A 268 -18.79 -8.91 0.60
C GLU A 268 -18.42 -9.69 -0.67
N MET A 269 -19.19 -9.53 -1.76
CA MET A 269 -18.90 -10.17 -3.05
C MET A 269 -17.56 -9.71 -3.63
N TYR A 270 -17.27 -8.40 -3.59
CA TYR A 270 -15.99 -7.85 -4.03
C TYR A 270 -14.84 -8.33 -3.15
N TYR A 271 -15.03 -8.33 -1.84
CA TYR A 271 -14.06 -8.83 -0.87
C TYR A 271 -13.64 -10.28 -1.18
N GLU A 272 -14.62 -11.17 -1.37
CA GLU A 272 -14.35 -12.57 -1.74
C GLU A 272 -13.65 -12.68 -3.10
N TYR A 273 -14.09 -11.89 -4.10
CA TYR A 273 -13.54 -11.95 -5.46
C TYR A 273 -12.05 -11.57 -5.49
N VAL A 274 -11.67 -10.41 -4.95
CA VAL A 274 -10.27 -9.93 -5.00
C VAL A 274 -9.32 -10.79 -4.19
N THR A 275 -9.86 -11.62 -3.31
CA THR A 275 -9.11 -12.54 -2.46
C THR A 275 -9.23 -14.00 -2.89
N THR A 276 -9.85 -14.29 -4.05
CA THR A 276 -9.80 -15.67 -4.61
C THR A 276 -8.36 -16.08 -4.92
N PRO A 277 -8.02 -17.38 -4.87
CA PRO A 277 -6.68 -17.85 -5.28
C PRO A 277 -6.31 -17.38 -6.69
N GLU A 278 -7.25 -17.38 -7.63
CA GLU A 278 -7.05 -16.96 -9.00
C GLU A 278 -6.70 -15.47 -9.11
N ALA A 279 -7.45 -14.61 -8.43
CA ALA A 279 -7.19 -13.16 -8.40
C ALA A 279 -5.84 -12.85 -7.74
N MET A 280 -5.52 -13.52 -6.64
CA MET A 280 -4.24 -13.34 -5.94
C MET A 280 -3.04 -13.86 -6.74
N ILE A 281 -3.16 -15.00 -7.43
CA ILE A 281 -2.12 -15.51 -8.33
C ILE A 281 -1.91 -14.55 -9.51
N ALA A 282 -2.98 -14.04 -10.09
CA ALA A 282 -2.90 -13.04 -11.15
C ALA A 282 -2.25 -11.72 -10.64
N ALA A 283 -2.56 -11.30 -9.43
CA ALA A 283 -1.92 -10.15 -8.80
C ALA A 283 -0.41 -10.40 -8.55
N ALA A 284 -0.05 -11.62 -8.17
CA ALA A 284 1.33 -12.03 -8.00
C ALA A 284 2.12 -12.00 -9.31
N ASP A 285 1.52 -12.48 -10.39
CA ASP A 285 2.16 -12.55 -11.72
C ASP A 285 2.21 -11.17 -12.39
N SER A 286 1.12 -10.42 -12.33
CA SER A 286 0.98 -9.19 -13.09
C SER A 286 1.32 -7.91 -12.31
N PHE A 287 1.27 -7.93 -10.98
CA PHE A 287 1.48 -6.74 -10.14
C PHE A 287 2.47 -6.98 -9.00
N LEU A 288 3.17 -8.11 -9.05
CA LEU A 288 4.23 -8.48 -8.11
C LEU A 288 3.76 -8.46 -6.64
N ARG A 289 2.50 -8.79 -6.39
CA ARG A 289 1.94 -8.87 -5.03
C ARG A 289 2.14 -10.27 -4.45
N ILE A 290 2.60 -10.37 -3.21
CA ILE A 290 2.80 -11.65 -2.52
C ILE A 290 1.51 -11.99 -1.77
N PRO A 291 0.77 -13.06 -2.13
CA PRO A 291 -0.44 -13.43 -1.40
C PRO A 291 -0.17 -13.75 0.07
N ALA A 292 -1.01 -13.25 0.97
CA ALA A 292 -0.95 -13.58 2.40
C ALA A 292 -1.62 -14.92 2.71
N ARG A 293 -2.46 -15.46 1.81
CA ARG A 293 -3.16 -16.73 1.97
C ARG A 293 -2.20 -17.92 1.86
N LYS A 294 -2.23 -18.82 2.85
CA LYS A 294 -1.38 -20.03 2.91
C LYS A 294 -1.93 -21.23 2.15
N ASP A 295 -3.20 -21.22 1.79
CA ASP A 295 -3.84 -22.29 1.00
C ASP A 295 -3.56 -22.19 -0.51
N ILE A 296 -2.90 -21.10 -0.97
CA ILE A 296 -2.42 -21.00 -2.34
C ILE A 296 -1.12 -21.80 -2.46
N PRO A 297 -1.08 -22.88 -3.28
CA PRO A 297 0.12 -23.68 -3.44
C PRO A 297 1.29 -22.85 -3.98
N VAL A 298 2.43 -22.90 -3.32
CA VAL A 298 3.65 -22.18 -3.71
C VAL A 298 4.07 -22.49 -5.15
N SER A 299 3.79 -23.70 -5.64
CA SER A 299 4.03 -24.12 -7.02
C SER A 299 3.23 -23.34 -8.07
N LYS A 300 2.12 -22.71 -7.68
CA LYS A 300 1.30 -21.85 -8.55
C LYS A 300 1.75 -20.38 -8.54
N LEU A 301 2.61 -20.01 -7.61
CA LEU A 301 3.15 -18.65 -7.54
C LEU A 301 4.33 -18.46 -8.49
N PRO A 302 4.55 -17.26 -9.02
CA PRO A 302 5.68 -16.94 -9.86
C PRO A 302 7.03 -17.30 -9.20
N PRO A 303 8.05 -17.72 -9.98
CA PRO A 303 9.36 -18.09 -9.42
C PRO A 303 9.98 -17.02 -8.53
N TRP A 304 9.86 -15.74 -8.91
CA TRP A 304 10.42 -14.63 -8.17
C TRP A 304 9.90 -14.54 -6.72
N ILE A 305 8.63 -14.91 -6.48
CA ILE A 305 8.06 -14.95 -5.10
C ILE A 305 8.78 -16.02 -4.28
N ARG A 306 8.98 -17.21 -4.85
CA ARG A 306 9.67 -18.29 -4.16
C ARG A 306 11.09 -17.90 -3.80
N ASP A 307 11.79 -17.27 -4.74
CA ASP A 307 13.15 -16.80 -4.55
C ASP A 307 13.22 -15.69 -3.50
N ALA A 308 12.35 -14.71 -3.56
CA ALA A 308 12.26 -13.62 -2.58
C ALA A 308 11.92 -14.14 -1.18
N MET A 309 10.87 -14.96 -1.05
CA MET A 309 10.44 -15.51 0.24
C MET A 309 11.50 -16.40 0.90
N SER A 310 12.36 -17.06 0.11
CA SER A 310 13.48 -17.84 0.65
C SER A 310 14.57 -16.98 1.28
N GLN A 311 14.67 -15.71 0.89
CA GLN A 311 15.68 -14.75 1.37
C GLN A 311 15.15 -13.84 2.49
N ILE A 312 13.82 -13.62 2.53
CA ILE A 312 13.19 -12.76 3.52
C ILE A 312 13.25 -13.43 4.89
N LYS A 313 13.90 -12.76 5.82
CA LYS A 313 13.83 -13.06 7.25
C LYS A 313 12.93 -11.98 7.87
N PRO A 314 11.73 -12.31 8.39
CA PRO A 314 10.90 -11.32 9.03
C PRO A 314 11.62 -10.68 10.21
N MET A 315 11.65 -9.35 10.27
CA MET A 315 12.09 -8.63 11.46
C MET A 315 11.04 -8.85 12.55
N PRO A 316 11.42 -9.35 13.73
CA PRO A 316 10.48 -9.47 14.82
C PRO A 316 10.03 -8.07 15.28
N VAL A 317 8.77 -7.76 15.03
CA VAL A 317 8.14 -6.50 15.43
C VAL A 317 6.99 -6.81 16.37
N ASP A 318 7.06 -6.25 17.58
CA ASP A 318 5.96 -6.32 18.53
C ASP A 318 4.82 -5.38 18.07
N ARG A 319 3.74 -5.96 17.59
CA ARG A 319 2.58 -5.22 17.08
C ARG A 319 1.85 -4.45 18.17
N GLU A 320 1.81 -4.95 19.39
CA GLU A 320 1.16 -4.26 20.51
C GLU A 320 1.96 -3.00 20.88
N VAL A 321 3.29 -3.11 20.94
CA VAL A 321 4.20 -1.98 21.16
C VAL A 321 4.06 -0.96 20.01
N MET A 322 4.02 -1.42 18.76
CA MET A 322 3.78 -0.56 17.61
C MET A 322 2.44 0.16 17.72
N ALA A 323 1.37 -0.57 17.96
CA ALA A 323 0.02 -0.02 18.05
C ALA A 323 -0.15 1.01 19.19
N ALA A 324 0.58 0.81 20.29
CA ALA A 324 0.56 1.70 21.45
C ALA A 324 1.34 3.01 21.21
N HIS A 325 2.45 2.96 20.49
CA HIS A 325 3.44 4.05 20.49
C HIS A 325 3.72 4.70 19.14
N LEU A 326 3.31 4.09 18.01
CA LEU A 326 3.70 4.57 16.69
C LEU A 326 3.31 6.04 16.43
N ASP A 327 2.13 6.47 16.87
CA ASP A 327 1.70 7.86 16.69
C ASP A 327 2.53 8.85 17.52
N GLU A 328 2.91 8.45 18.72
CA GLU A 328 3.81 9.23 19.60
C GLU A 328 5.19 9.34 18.96
N TRP A 329 5.76 8.22 18.48
CA TRP A 329 7.06 8.22 17.83
C TRP A 329 7.08 9.09 16.57
N MET A 330 6.04 9.03 15.75
CA MET A 330 5.95 9.85 14.54
C MET A 330 5.80 11.35 14.87
N LYS A 331 5.01 11.71 15.87
CA LYS A 331 4.90 13.10 16.35
C LYS A 331 6.23 13.61 16.90
N TYR A 332 6.93 12.79 17.68
CA TYR A 332 8.25 13.16 18.20
C TYR A 332 9.26 13.36 17.06
N TRP A 333 9.30 12.42 16.11
CA TRP A 333 10.17 12.52 14.95
C TRP A 333 9.90 13.79 14.14
N ASP A 334 8.67 14.08 13.82
CA ASP A 334 8.27 15.28 13.05
C ASP A 334 8.68 16.57 13.75
N ALA A 335 8.46 16.65 15.06
CA ALA A 335 8.75 17.85 15.86
C ALA A 335 10.24 18.04 16.19
N ASN A 336 11.04 16.96 16.34
CA ASN A 336 12.35 17.01 16.95
C ASN A 336 13.50 16.47 16.09
N ILE A 337 13.21 15.78 14.99
CA ILE A 337 14.23 15.12 14.16
C ILE A 337 14.17 15.61 12.72
N ARG A 338 12.97 15.64 12.12
CA ARG A 338 12.76 15.96 10.72
C ARG A 338 13.47 17.24 10.30
N ASN A 339 14.32 17.16 9.27
CA ASN A 339 15.10 18.25 8.68
C ASN A 339 16.06 18.97 9.66
N ARG A 340 16.36 18.37 10.82
CA ARG A 340 17.29 18.95 11.80
C ARG A 340 18.74 18.53 11.57
N GLY A 341 18.97 17.44 10.86
CA GLY A 341 20.31 16.93 10.55
C GLY A 341 21.11 17.82 9.58
N HIS A 342 20.46 18.80 8.94
CA HIS A 342 21.10 19.75 8.03
C HIS A 342 21.57 21.05 8.71
N GLU A 343 21.18 21.27 9.95
CA GLU A 343 21.49 22.49 10.73
C GLU A 343 22.80 22.39 11.53
N GLN A 344 23.54 21.25 11.42
CA GLN A 344 24.80 21.02 12.16
C GLN A 344 26.03 21.03 11.26
#